data_decf68d97581f27f65dd49ab942e0937
#
_entry.id   decf68d97581f27f65dd49ab942e0937
#
_cell.length_a   1.000
_cell.length_b   1.000
_cell.length_c   1.000
_cell.angle_alpha   90.00
_cell.angle_beta   90.00
_cell.angle_gamma   90.00
#
_symmetry.space_group_name_H-M   'P 1'
#
loop_
_entity.id
_entity.type
_entity.pdbx_description
1 polymer ?
#
loop_
_entity_poly.entity_id
_entity_poly.type
_entity_poly.pdbx_seq_one_letter_code
_entity_poly.pdbx_strand_id
1 'polypeptide(L)'
;KLGRKMSKSLGNSPDPLDLIDKYGADGVRVGMLLCAPAGGDLLFDESLPEQGRNFTTKMWNAFKLVKSWEVASIDQPAHSRLALEWFNHLLGKVNETLNTQFDQYRISEALMTVYTTFRDEFSSWLLEMIKPAYGQPIDRKTYEETLNVFEQLLQLLHPFMPFITEEIWQTLRERQDGESIMISRLPKATSYDESYLL
;
A
#
# COMPACT_ATOMS: atom_id res chain seq x y z
N LYS A 1 24.52 -10.17 -8.01
CA LYS A 1 25.79 -10.50 -7.25
C LYS A 1 26.99 -10.37 -8.14
N LEU A 2 27.62 -9.58 -8.70
CA LEU A 2 28.86 -9.45 -9.47
C LEU A 2 28.74 -8.63 -10.78
N GLY A 3 27.60 -7.91 -10.99
CA GLY A 3 27.45 -7.07 -12.19
C GLY A 3 27.49 -7.85 -13.52
N ARG A 4 27.27 -9.18 -13.47
CA ARG A 4 27.25 -10.02 -14.66
C ARG A 4 25.82 -10.19 -15.17
N LYS A 5 25.62 -10.15 -16.47
CA LYS A 5 24.36 -10.46 -17.12
C LYS A 5 23.86 -11.84 -16.68
N MET A 6 22.64 -11.91 -16.20
CA MET A 6 21.98 -13.17 -15.87
C MET A 6 21.58 -13.91 -17.14
N SER A 7 21.81 -15.22 -17.17
CA SER A 7 21.30 -16.10 -18.22
C SER A 7 21.11 -17.52 -17.70
N LYS A 8 20.13 -18.23 -18.29
CA LYS A 8 19.88 -19.64 -17.96
C LYS A 8 21.08 -20.53 -18.25
N SER A 9 21.84 -20.25 -19.34
CA SER A 9 23.01 -21.01 -19.72
C SER A 9 24.19 -20.87 -18.74
N LEU A 10 24.24 -19.76 -17.98
CA LEU A 10 25.24 -19.53 -16.94
C LEU A 10 24.82 -20.03 -15.56
N GLY A 11 23.58 -20.53 -15.41
CA GLY A 11 23.05 -21.00 -14.14
C GLY A 11 22.97 -19.91 -13.04
N ASN A 12 23.04 -18.62 -13.42
CA ASN A 12 23.04 -17.50 -12.50
C ASN A 12 21.71 -16.70 -12.49
N SER A 13 20.71 -17.20 -13.19
CA SER A 13 19.36 -16.63 -13.18
C SER A 13 18.47 -17.44 -12.23
N PRO A 14 17.88 -16.83 -11.19
CA PRO A 14 16.94 -17.54 -10.32
C PRO A 14 15.70 -17.96 -11.13
N ASP A 15 15.09 -19.08 -10.76
CA ASP A 15 13.81 -19.47 -11.34
C ASP A 15 12.70 -18.58 -10.76
N PRO A 16 11.90 -17.92 -11.60
CA PRO A 16 10.79 -17.09 -11.12
C PRO A 16 9.76 -17.87 -10.29
N LEU A 17 9.52 -19.16 -10.59
CA LEU A 17 8.57 -19.98 -9.85
C LEU A 17 9.08 -20.27 -8.43
N ASP A 18 10.37 -20.58 -8.28
CA ASP A 18 11.00 -20.78 -6.96
C ASP A 18 10.91 -19.50 -6.11
N LEU A 19 11.09 -18.32 -6.75
CA LEU A 19 10.94 -17.04 -6.06
C LEU A 19 9.49 -16.79 -5.64
N ILE A 20 8.52 -17.13 -6.49
CA ILE A 20 7.09 -16.98 -6.19
C ILE A 20 6.69 -17.92 -5.04
N ASP A 21 7.16 -19.15 -5.04
CA ASP A 21 6.89 -20.10 -3.96
C ASP A 21 7.46 -19.63 -2.62
N LYS A 22 8.63 -18.97 -2.65
CA LYS A 22 9.31 -18.50 -1.45
C LYS A 22 8.77 -17.16 -0.94
N TYR A 23 8.46 -16.21 -1.82
CA TYR A 23 8.16 -14.82 -1.46
C TYR A 23 6.73 -14.37 -1.82
N GLY A 24 5.98 -15.20 -2.54
CA GLY A 24 4.69 -14.85 -3.12
C GLY A 24 4.83 -13.99 -4.38
N ALA A 25 3.82 -14.03 -5.25
CA ALA A 25 3.84 -13.30 -6.52
C ALA A 25 3.98 -11.77 -6.31
N ASP A 26 3.23 -11.19 -5.38
CA ASP A 26 3.33 -9.75 -5.06
C ASP A 26 4.70 -9.38 -4.47
N GLY A 27 5.29 -10.25 -3.64
CA GLY A 27 6.64 -10.05 -3.11
C GLY A 27 7.69 -9.99 -4.21
N VAL A 28 7.62 -10.90 -5.17
CA VAL A 28 8.53 -10.90 -6.34
C VAL A 28 8.31 -9.66 -7.21
N ARG A 29 7.06 -9.29 -7.50
CA ARG A 29 6.73 -8.09 -8.28
C ARG A 29 7.32 -6.81 -7.65
N VAL A 30 7.08 -6.62 -6.36
CA VAL A 30 7.63 -5.47 -5.62
C VAL A 30 9.16 -5.48 -5.65
N GLY A 31 9.78 -6.63 -5.37
CA GLY A 31 11.24 -6.75 -5.39
C GLY A 31 11.84 -6.39 -6.75
N MET A 32 11.24 -6.88 -7.84
CA MET A 32 11.70 -6.57 -9.19
C MET A 32 11.54 -5.09 -9.54
N LEU A 33 10.40 -4.48 -9.18
CA LEU A 33 10.13 -3.07 -9.45
C LEU A 33 11.01 -2.14 -8.62
N LEU A 34 11.32 -2.48 -7.38
CA LEU A 34 12.22 -1.67 -6.54
C LEU A 34 13.66 -1.65 -7.04
N CYS A 35 14.12 -2.70 -7.74
CA CYS A 35 15.47 -2.74 -8.30
C CYS A 35 15.56 -2.32 -9.78
N ALA A 36 14.49 -1.78 -10.36
CA ALA A 36 14.40 -1.35 -11.75
C ALA A 36 14.43 0.19 -11.88
N PRO A 37 15.60 0.85 -11.73
CA PRO A 37 15.69 2.29 -11.91
C PRO A 37 15.41 2.65 -13.38
N ALA A 38 14.79 3.82 -13.61
CA ALA A 38 14.54 4.31 -14.95
C ALA A 38 15.86 4.44 -15.74
N GLY A 39 16.00 3.69 -16.85
CA GLY A 39 17.15 3.76 -17.75
C GLY A 39 18.43 3.08 -17.26
N GLY A 40 18.39 2.29 -16.18
CA GLY A 40 19.53 1.57 -15.62
C GLY A 40 19.39 0.05 -15.70
N ASP A 41 20.49 -0.66 -15.39
CA ASP A 41 20.48 -2.11 -15.25
C ASP A 41 19.74 -2.55 -13.98
N LEU A 42 18.96 -3.62 -14.10
CA LEU A 42 18.28 -4.24 -12.97
C LEU A 42 19.27 -5.09 -12.17
N LEU A 43 19.63 -4.62 -10.98
CA LEU A 43 20.50 -5.35 -10.06
C LEU A 43 19.67 -6.19 -9.12
N PHE A 44 19.40 -7.45 -9.51
CA PHE A 44 18.59 -8.35 -8.70
C PHE A 44 19.31 -8.80 -7.42
N ASP A 45 18.63 -8.65 -6.29
CA ASP A 45 19.00 -9.20 -4.99
C ASP A 45 17.77 -9.84 -4.32
N GLU A 46 17.92 -11.04 -3.75
CA GLU A 46 16.80 -11.75 -3.11
C GLU A 46 16.24 -11.05 -1.86
N SER A 47 16.97 -10.11 -1.27
CA SER A 47 16.47 -9.29 -0.16
C SER A 47 15.30 -8.39 -0.57
N LEU A 48 15.18 -8.05 -1.86
CA LEU A 48 14.10 -7.20 -2.37
C LEU A 48 12.76 -7.95 -2.47
N PRO A 49 12.66 -9.15 -3.05
CA PRO A 49 11.45 -9.98 -2.92
C PRO A 49 11.07 -10.28 -1.47
N GLU A 50 12.05 -10.50 -0.58
CA GLU A 50 11.79 -10.67 0.86
C GLU A 50 11.17 -9.41 1.47
N GLN A 51 11.66 -8.23 1.13
CA GLN A 51 11.07 -6.95 1.53
C GLN A 51 9.62 -6.84 1.04
N GLY A 52 9.35 -7.23 -0.21
CA GLY A 52 8.00 -7.27 -0.77
C GLY A 52 7.07 -8.21 0.01
N ARG A 53 7.53 -9.42 0.36
CA ARG A 53 6.79 -10.36 1.21
C ARG A 53 6.49 -9.76 2.59
N ASN A 54 7.48 -9.14 3.22
CA ASN A 54 7.31 -8.50 4.52
C ASN A 54 6.28 -7.37 4.46
N PHE A 55 6.26 -6.63 3.36
CA PHE A 55 5.26 -5.60 3.12
C PHE A 55 3.85 -6.18 2.95
N THR A 56 3.70 -7.26 2.18
CA THR A 56 2.43 -8.00 2.07
C THR A 56 1.91 -8.43 3.45
N THR A 57 2.79 -8.95 4.30
CA THR A 57 2.44 -9.33 5.68
C THR A 57 1.99 -8.11 6.50
N LYS A 58 2.67 -6.96 6.35
CA LYS A 58 2.28 -5.72 7.04
C LYS A 58 0.90 -5.23 6.60
N MET A 59 0.61 -5.28 5.29
CA MET A 59 -0.71 -4.92 4.76
C MET A 59 -1.81 -5.82 5.35
N TRP A 60 -1.59 -7.12 5.38
CA TRP A 60 -2.52 -8.08 5.95
C TRP A 60 -2.75 -7.87 7.45
N ASN A 61 -1.70 -7.54 8.19
CA ASN A 61 -1.81 -7.25 9.63
C ASN A 61 -2.57 -5.94 9.90
N ALA A 62 -2.35 -4.90 9.09
CA ALA A 62 -3.12 -3.66 9.16
C ALA A 62 -4.62 -3.92 8.88
N PHE A 63 -4.92 -4.73 7.86
CA PHE A 63 -6.28 -5.16 7.56
C PHE A 63 -6.93 -5.89 8.74
N LYS A 64 -6.26 -6.89 9.32
CA LYS A 64 -6.78 -7.63 10.49
C LYS A 64 -7.02 -6.71 11.68
N LEU A 65 -6.13 -5.76 11.93
CA LEU A 65 -6.29 -4.79 13.01
C LEU A 65 -7.57 -3.98 12.82
N VAL A 66 -7.74 -3.35 11.66
CA VAL A 66 -8.93 -2.53 11.37
C VAL A 66 -10.22 -3.33 11.45
N LYS A 67 -10.23 -4.55 10.91
CA LYS A 67 -11.41 -5.45 10.95
C LYS A 67 -11.72 -6.00 12.35
N SER A 68 -10.78 -5.98 13.27
CA SER A 68 -10.99 -6.43 14.65
C SER A 68 -11.68 -5.39 15.54
N TRP A 69 -11.81 -4.16 15.11
CA TRP A 69 -12.41 -3.11 15.91
C TRP A 69 -13.95 -3.28 16.02
N GLU A 70 -14.46 -3.18 17.23
CA GLU A 70 -15.90 -3.08 17.47
C GLU A 70 -16.37 -1.66 17.17
N VAL A 71 -17.44 -1.52 16.38
CA VAL A 71 -17.95 -0.22 15.94
C VAL A 71 -19.18 0.18 16.76
N ALA A 72 -19.18 1.37 17.32
CA ALA A 72 -20.31 1.92 18.08
C ALA A 72 -20.79 3.27 17.51
N SER A 73 -22.06 3.58 17.81
CA SER A 73 -22.66 4.89 17.50
C SER A 73 -22.34 5.87 18.62
N ILE A 74 -21.10 6.34 18.66
CA ILE A 74 -20.58 7.34 19.59
C ILE A 74 -20.00 8.51 18.80
N ASP A 75 -19.79 9.65 19.46
CA ASP A 75 -19.24 10.82 18.82
C ASP A 75 -17.77 10.62 18.41
N GLN A 76 -17.41 11.16 17.24
CA GLN A 76 -16.05 11.10 16.73
C GLN A 76 -15.10 11.94 17.63
N PRO A 77 -14.05 11.31 18.19
CA PRO A 77 -13.06 12.06 18.98
C PRO A 77 -12.34 13.13 18.14
N ALA A 78 -12.04 14.27 18.73
CA ALA A 78 -11.38 15.37 18.03
C ALA A 78 -10.01 14.97 17.46
N HIS A 79 -9.23 14.15 18.18
CA HIS A 79 -7.93 13.66 17.71
C HIS A 79 -8.07 12.74 16.48
N SER A 80 -9.08 11.88 16.44
CA SER A 80 -9.33 11.00 15.29
C SER A 80 -9.71 11.80 14.06
N ARG A 81 -10.57 12.83 14.22
CA ARG A 81 -10.92 13.74 13.15
C ARG A 81 -9.69 14.46 12.59
N LEU A 82 -8.87 15.04 13.45
CA LEU A 82 -7.64 15.75 13.03
C LEU A 82 -6.63 14.81 12.35
N ALA A 83 -6.47 13.58 12.84
CA ALA A 83 -5.58 12.60 12.24
C ALA A 83 -6.04 12.21 10.83
N LEU A 84 -7.34 12.03 10.62
CA LEU A 84 -7.91 11.71 9.30
C LEU A 84 -7.87 12.92 8.35
N GLU A 85 -8.09 14.14 8.83
CA GLU A 85 -7.90 15.37 8.06
C GLU A 85 -6.46 15.49 7.58
N TRP A 86 -5.48 15.33 8.47
CA TRP A 86 -4.06 15.29 8.12
C TRP A 86 -3.76 14.25 7.04
N PHE A 87 -4.22 13.03 7.22
CA PHE A 87 -3.93 11.96 6.28
C PHE A 87 -4.59 12.17 4.91
N ASN A 88 -5.77 12.77 4.85
CA ASN A 88 -6.42 13.12 3.59
C ASN A 88 -5.63 14.19 2.82
N HIS A 89 -5.05 15.19 3.49
CA HIS A 89 -4.15 16.16 2.87
C HIS A 89 -2.86 15.48 2.37
N LEU A 90 -2.31 14.56 3.14
CA LEU A 90 -1.15 13.74 2.72
C LEU A 90 -1.48 12.93 1.47
N LEU A 91 -2.63 12.26 1.40
CA LEU A 91 -3.06 11.54 0.20
C LEU A 91 -3.21 12.45 -1.02
N GLY A 92 -3.69 13.67 -0.85
CA GLY A 92 -3.73 14.67 -1.93
C GLY A 92 -2.34 14.91 -2.52
N LYS A 93 -1.34 15.18 -1.68
CA LYS A 93 0.07 15.35 -2.09
C LYS A 93 0.65 14.09 -2.71
N VAL A 94 0.39 12.92 -2.14
CA VAL A 94 0.83 11.63 -2.68
C VAL A 94 0.27 11.42 -4.09
N ASN A 95 -1.00 11.67 -4.32
CA ASN A 95 -1.63 11.53 -5.64
C ASN A 95 -1.00 12.48 -6.69
N GLU A 96 -0.71 13.72 -6.33
CA GLU A 96 -0.01 14.67 -7.21
C GLU A 96 1.40 14.18 -7.55
N THR A 97 2.14 13.71 -6.56
CA THR A 97 3.49 13.13 -6.73
C THR A 97 3.45 11.91 -7.65
N LEU A 98 2.49 11.00 -7.45
CA LEU A 98 2.32 9.81 -8.27
C LEU A 98 2.00 10.15 -9.72
N ASN A 99 1.12 11.12 -9.97
CA ASN A 99 0.82 11.56 -11.34
C ASN A 99 2.10 12.04 -12.04
N THR A 100 2.90 12.88 -11.37
CA THR A 100 4.18 13.36 -11.91
C THR A 100 5.16 12.20 -12.18
N GLN A 101 5.26 11.23 -11.26
CA GLN A 101 6.16 10.09 -11.41
C GLN A 101 5.71 9.16 -12.55
N PHE A 102 4.41 8.92 -12.72
CA PHE A 102 3.87 8.12 -13.83
C PHE A 102 4.06 8.82 -15.18
N ASP A 103 3.82 10.13 -15.27
CA ASP A 103 4.04 10.91 -16.48
C ASP A 103 5.52 10.88 -16.93
N GLN A 104 6.43 10.74 -15.97
CA GLN A 104 7.86 10.61 -16.20
C GLN A 104 8.34 9.15 -16.33
N TYR A 105 7.46 8.17 -16.32
CA TYR A 105 7.78 6.73 -16.34
C TYR A 105 8.68 6.26 -15.18
N ARG A 106 8.63 6.95 -14.03
CA ARG A 106 9.44 6.66 -12.84
C ARG A 106 8.70 5.66 -11.94
N ILE A 107 8.49 4.45 -12.46
CA ILE A 107 7.63 3.43 -11.84
C ILE A 107 8.17 2.95 -10.49
N SER A 108 9.48 2.78 -10.36
CA SER A 108 10.13 2.39 -9.11
C SER A 108 9.90 3.43 -8.00
N GLU A 109 9.99 4.71 -8.35
CA GLU A 109 9.74 5.81 -7.41
C GLU A 109 8.27 5.91 -7.04
N ALA A 110 7.36 5.71 -8.00
CA ALA A 110 5.93 5.66 -7.74
C ALA A 110 5.59 4.54 -6.75
N LEU A 111 6.14 3.34 -6.95
CA LEU A 111 5.99 2.25 -5.98
C LEU A 111 6.53 2.65 -4.60
N MET A 112 7.73 3.21 -4.53
CA MET A 112 8.35 3.61 -3.26
C MET A 112 7.50 4.67 -2.54
N THR A 113 6.93 5.62 -3.26
CA THR A 113 6.04 6.65 -2.69
C THR A 113 4.84 6.00 -2.01
N VAL A 114 4.10 5.11 -2.68
CA VAL A 114 2.94 4.45 -2.06
C VAL A 114 3.35 3.48 -0.96
N TYR A 115 4.45 2.75 -1.16
CA TYR A 115 5.01 1.83 -0.17
C TYR A 115 5.31 2.53 1.16
N THR A 116 6.03 3.66 1.13
CA THR A 116 6.36 4.43 2.33
C THR A 116 5.13 5.07 2.95
N THR A 117 4.21 5.61 2.14
CA THR A 117 2.94 6.15 2.63
C THR A 117 2.13 5.09 3.39
N PHE A 118 2.03 3.88 2.85
CA PHE A 118 1.32 2.80 3.55
C PHE A 118 2.07 2.34 4.81
N ARG A 119 3.38 2.08 4.69
CA ARG A 119 4.18 1.49 5.77
C ARG A 119 4.34 2.43 6.96
N ASP A 120 4.68 3.67 6.68
CA ASP A 120 5.07 4.64 7.71
C ASP A 120 3.89 5.52 8.12
N GLU A 121 3.23 6.18 7.18
CA GLU A 121 2.23 7.16 7.51
C GLU A 121 0.88 6.53 7.88
N PHE A 122 0.40 5.56 7.09
CA PHE A 122 -0.87 4.88 7.40
C PHE A 122 -0.72 3.91 8.57
N SER A 123 0.17 2.92 8.43
CA SER A 123 0.25 1.81 9.38
C SER A 123 0.93 2.19 10.71
N SER A 124 1.97 3.06 10.68
CA SER A 124 2.74 3.39 11.88
C SER A 124 2.26 4.67 12.57
N TRP A 125 1.60 5.59 11.85
CA TRP A 125 1.07 6.82 12.44
C TRP A 125 -0.44 6.85 12.48
N LEU A 126 -1.14 6.87 11.35
CA LEU A 126 -2.59 7.05 11.35
C LEU A 126 -3.30 6.00 12.21
N LEU A 127 -3.03 4.70 11.96
CA LEU A 127 -3.69 3.63 12.71
C LEU A 127 -3.40 3.71 14.22
N GLU A 128 -2.20 4.11 14.62
CA GLU A 128 -1.86 4.29 16.04
C GLU A 128 -2.59 5.49 16.67
N MET A 129 -2.77 6.59 15.92
CA MET A 129 -3.48 7.77 16.42
C MET A 129 -4.99 7.54 16.58
N ILE A 130 -5.59 6.70 15.73
CA ILE A 130 -7.05 6.50 15.71
C ILE A 130 -7.52 5.19 16.34
N LYS A 131 -6.64 4.23 16.60
CA LYS A 131 -7.04 2.96 17.18
C LYS A 131 -7.75 3.17 18.52
N PRO A 132 -8.86 2.45 18.79
CA PRO A 132 -9.53 2.54 20.06
C PRO A 132 -8.64 2.00 21.19
N ALA A 133 -8.85 2.48 22.41
CA ALA A 133 -8.22 1.91 23.59
C ALA A 133 -8.64 0.44 23.73
N TYR A 134 -7.78 -0.37 24.36
CA TYR A 134 -8.05 -1.80 24.54
C TYR A 134 -9.42 -2.05 25.16
N GLY A 135 -10.23 -2.90 24.50
CA GLY A 135 -11.58 -3.24 24.94
C GLY A 135 -12.64 -2.13 24.77
N GLN A 136 -12.29 -1.06 24.06
CA GLN A 136 -13.24 0.02 23.73
C GLN A 136 -13.62 -0.04 22.24
N PRO A 137 -14.83 0.33 21.88
CA PRO A 137 -15.24 0.43 20.48
C PRO A 137 -14.68 1.69 19.82
N ILE A 138 -14.55 1.65 18.50
CA ILE A 138 -14.30 2.83 17.67
C ILE A 138 -15.63 3.48 17.26
N ASP A 139 -15.66 4.80 17.12
CA ASP A 139 -16.82 5.47 16.56
C ASP A 139 -17.00 5.13 15.07
N ARG A 140 -18.27 5.07 14.63
CA ARG A 140 -18.61 4.68 13.25
C ARG A 140 -17.96 5.60 12.20
N LYS A 141 -17.89 6.90 12.46
CA LYS A 141 -17.38 7.85 11.47
C LYS A 141 -15.88 7.66 11.24
N THR A 142 -15.08 7.57 12.31
CA THR A 142 -13.64 7.25 12.21
C THR A 142 -13.41 5.91 11.50
N TYR A 143 -14.21 4.89 11.82
CA TYR A 143 -14.11 3.58 11.17
C TYR A 143 -14.35 3.67 9.65
N GLU A 144 -15.46 4.29 9.22
CA GLU A 144 -15.79 4.42 7.80
C GLU A 144 -14.77 5.25 7.02
N GLU A 145 -14.31 6.36 7.60
CA GLU A 145 -13.24 7.18 6.99
C GLU A 145 -11.91 6.41 6.89
N THR A 146 -11.59 5.57 7.88
CA THR A 146 -10.42 4.68 7.84
C THR A 146 -10.54 3.65 6.71
N LEU A 147 -11.72 3.04 6.53
CA LEU A 147 -11.96 2.13 5.40
C LEU A 147 -11.78 2.84 4.04
N ASN A 148 -12.29 4.07 3.91
CA ASN A 148 -12.15 4.85 2.68
C ASN A 148 -10.68 5.16 2.35
N VAL A 149 -9.90 5.54 3.35
CA VAL A 149 -8.44 5.76 3.22
C VAL A 149 -7.73 4.48 2.83
N PHE A 150 -8.07 3.37 3.49
CA PHE A 150 -7.47 2.07 3.18
C PHE A 150 -7.76 1.64 1.74
N GLU A 151 -9.01 1.77 1.28
CA GLU A 151 -9.38 1.48 -0.10
C GLU A 151 -8.58 2.30 -1.12
N GLN A 152 -8.39 3.60 -0.88
CA GLN A 152 -7.58 4.44 -1.75
C GLN A 152 -6.12 3.95 -1.81
N LEU A 153 -5.52 3.60 -0.68
CA LEU A 153 -4.17 3.04 -0.65
C LEU A 153 -4.07 1.71 -1.38
N LEU A 154 -5.08 0.83 -1.25
CA LEU A 154 -5.14 -0.43 -2.01
C LEU A 154 -5.22 -0.17 -3.52
N GLN A 155 -6.03 0.79 -3.95
CA GLN A 155 -6.14 1.18 -5.37
C GLN A 155 -4.81 1.70 -5.91
N LEU A 156 -4.08 2.51 -5.14
CA LEU A 156 -2.75 3.03 -5.52
C LEU A 156 -1.69 1.92 -5.57
N LEU A 157 -1.79 0.89 -4.72
CA LEU A 157 -0.87 -0.25 -4.68
C LEU A 157 -1.22 -1.33 -5.70
N HIS A 158 -2.47 -1.39 -6.18
CA HIS A 158 -2.95 -2.49 -7.02
C HIS A 158 -2.13 -2.72 -8.30
N PRO A 159 -1.68 -1.72 -9.05
CA PRO A 159 -0.83 -1.92 -10.23
C PRO A 159 0.47 -2.68 -9.93
N PHE A 160 0.97 -2.57 -8.72
CA PHE A 160 2.21 -3.19 -8.26
C PHE A 160 1.99 -4.55 -7.58
N MET A 161 0.89 -4.69 -6.81
CA MET A 161 0.58 -5.82 -5.95
C MET A 161 -0.87 -6.30 -6.14
N PRO A 162 -1.20 -6.86 -7.32
CA PRO A 162 -2.60 -7.11 -7.69
C PRO A 162 -3.30 -8.17 -6.83
N PHE A 163 -2.59 -9.14 -6.26
CA PHE A 163 -3.22 -10.24 -5.55
C PHE A 163 -3.64 -9.87 -4.13
N ILE A 164 -2.71 -9.37 -3.31
CA ILE A 164 -3.03 -9.00 -1.92
C ILE A 164 -4.00 -7.82 -1.84
N THR A 165 -3.89 -6.86 -2.76
CA THR A 165 -4.79 -5.71 -2.78
C THR A 165 -6.21 -6.09 -3.15
N GLU A 166 -6.40 -7.01 -4.12
CA GLU A 166 -7.73 -7.56 -4.44
C GLU A 166 -8.30 -8.32 -3.24
N GLU A 167 -7.54 -9.23 -2.63
CA GLU A 167 -7.97 -10.03 -1.49
C GLU A 167 -8.44 -9.17 -0.30
N ILE A 168 -7.64 -8.15 0.05
CA ILE A 168 -8.01 -7.22 1.11
C ILE A 168 -9.23 -6.40 0.70
N TRP A 169 -9.28 -5.87 -0.51
CA TRP A 169 -10.36 -5.02 -0.99
C TRP A 169 -11.70 -5.75 -1.01
N GLN A 170 -11.73 -7.02 -1.44
CA GLN A 170 -12.93 -7.86 -1.42
C GLN A 170 -13.43 -8.13 0.01
N THR A 171 -12.51 -8.25 0.96
CA THR A 171 -12.85 -8.61 2.34
C THR A 171 -13.08 -7.38 3.24
N LEU A 172 -12.55 -6.22 2.84
CA LEU A 172 -12.64 -4.99 3.62
C LEU A 172 -14.10 -4.50 3.76
N ARG A 173 -14.88 -4.63 2.69
CA ARG A 173 -16.33 -4.32 2.63
C ARG A 173 -17.09 -5.42 1.90
N GLU A 174 -18.39 -5.46 2.10
CA GLU A 174 -19.26 -6.27 1.24
C GLU A 174 -19.23 -5.75 -0.19
N ARG A 175 -19.08 -6.66 -1.15
CA ARG A 175 -19.02 -6.38 -2.59
C ARG A 175 -20.15 -7.11 -3.31
N GLN A 176 -20.58 -6.54 -4.43
CA GLN A 176 -21.51 -7.21 -5.33
C GLN A 176 -20.75 -8.18 -6.23
N ASP A 177 -21.45 -9.17 -6.75
CA ASP A 177 -20.86 -10.11 -7.70
C ASP A 177 -20.32 -9.39 -8.94
N GLY A 178 -19.07 -9.68 -9.31
CA GLY A 178 -18.36 -9.03 -10.43
C GLY A 178 -17.65 -7.72 -10.08
N GLU A 179 -17.76 -7.19 -8.86
CA GLU A 179 -16.93 -6.08 -8.42
C GLU A 179 -15.47 -6.54 -8.20
N SER A 180 -14.52 -5.76 -8.69
CA SER A 180 -13.08 -5.98 -8.50
C SER A 180 -12.35 -4.65 -8.42
N ILE A 181 -11.31 -4.58 -7.60
CA ILE A 181 -10.43 -3.41 -7.53
C ILE A 181 -9.78 -3.13 -8.89
N MET A 182 -9.55 -4.16 -9.72
CA MET A 182 -8.94 -4.06 -11.05
C MET A 182 -9.73 -3.15 -11.99
N ILE A 183 -11.06 -3.09 -11.87
CA ILE A 183 -11.93 -2.24 -12.68
C ILE A 183 -12.33 -0.96 -11.96
N SER A 184 -11.88 -0.76 -10.73
CA SER A 184 -12.10 0.48 -9.97
C SER A 184 -11.28 1.62 -10.55
N ARG A 185 -11.74 2.85 -10.32
CA ARG A 185 -10.97 4.03 -10.72
C ARG A 185 -9.92 4.35 -9.68
N LEU A 186 -8.74 4.77 -10.14
CA LEU A 186 -7.73 5.33 -9.24
C LEU A 186 -8.28 6.56 -8.52
N PRO A 187 -7.89 6.79 -7.26
CA PRO A 187 -8.26 7.99 -6.54
C PRO A 187 -7.87 9.24 -7.32
N LYS A 188 -8.79 10.19 -7.41
CA LYS A 188 -8.48 11.47 -8.05
C LYS A 188 -7.60 12.30 -7.13
N ALA A 189 -6.65 13.02 -7.72
CA ALA A 189 -5.92 14.05 -6.99
C ALA A 189 -6.93 15.08 -6.44
N THR A 190 -6.85 15.33 -5.14
CA THR A 190 -7.62 16.35 -4.44
C THR A 190 -6.70 17.50 -4.08
N SER A 191 -7.25 18.72 -4.00
CA SER A 191 -6.49 19.84 -3.41
C SER A 191 -6.11 19.52 -1.97
N TYR A 192 -4.92 19.89 -1.58
CA TYR A 192 -4.43 19.71 -0.21
C TYR A 192 -3.83 21.02 0.33
N ASP A 193 -3.79 21.14 1.65
CA ASP A 193 -3.19 22.26 2.36
C ASP A 193 -1.86 21.81 2.96
N GLU A 194 -0.76 22.43 2.54
CA GLU A 194 0.59 22.11 3.02
C GLU A 194 0.78 22.38 4.52
N SER A 195 -0.03 23.26 5.13
CA SER A 195 0.06 23.52 6.56
C SER A 195 -0.23 22.30 7.44
N TYR A 196 -0.95 21.30 6.89
CA TYR A 196 -1.17 20.01 7.56
C TYR A 196 0.04 19.07 7.45
N LEU A 197 1.01 19.36 6.58
CA LEU A 197 2.12 18.46 6.24
C LEU A 197 3.47 18.92 6.83
N LEU A 198 3.47 20.02 7.56
CA LEU A 198 4.60 20.56 8.30
C LEU A 198 4.56 20.07 9.74
#